data_d242faa5451aad7ad4f6b8a2a92e5cda
#
_entry.id   d242faa5451aad7ad4f6b8a2a92e5cda
#
_cell.length_a   1.000
_cell.length_b   1.000
_cell.length_c   1.000
_cell.angle_alpha   90.00
_cell.angle_beta   90.00
_cell.angle_gamma   90.00
#
_symmetry.space_group_name_H-M   'P 1'
#
loop_
_entity.id
_entity.type
_entity.pdbx_description
1 polymer ?
#
loop_
_entity_poly.entity_id
_entity_poly.type
_entity_poly.pdbx_seq_one_letter_code
_entity_poly.pdbx_strand_id
1 'polypeptide(L)'
;MKSIIITGGAGFIGSHVVRLFVNKYPNYRIINVDKLTYAGNLANLKDIEDQSNYRFVKADICDFDTMYALMQEEHVTGIIHLAAESHVDRSIKDPFTFARTNVMGTLSLLQAAKLYWEAQPEKYEGKRFYHISTDEVYGALEMTHPEGIEPPFSTQASSEHHEAYGEDFFVETTKYNPHSPYSASKASSDHFVRAFHDTYGMPTIVTNCSNNYGPYQFPEKLIPLFINNIRHRKPLPVYGKGENVRDWLYVEDHARAIDLIFHQGTVAETYNIGGFNEWKNIDIIKVVINTVDRLLGREEGEDMNLITYVTDRAGHDMRYAIDSRKLQAELGWEPSLQFEEGIEKTVRWYLDHQDWMDNITSGEYEKYYEDMYKGR
;
A
#
# COMPACT_ATOMS: atom_id res chain seq x y z
N MET A 1 -25.74 13.33 -3.88
CA MET A 1 -24.85 12.27 -4.38
C MET A 1 -23.45 12.58 -3.87
N LYS A 2 -22.76 11.63 -3.22
CA LYS A 2 -21.36 11.87 -2.83
C LYS A 2 -20.46 11.77 -4.05
N SER A 3 -19.52 12.70 -4.16
CA SER A 3 -18.49 12.70 -5.20
C SER A 3 -17.12 12.58 -4.53
N ILE A 4 -16.39 11.53 -4.88
CA ILE A 4 -15.15 11.14 -4.19
C ILE A 4 -14.02 11.06 -5.21
N ILE A 5 -12.95 11.80 -4.97
CA ILE A 5 -11.68 11.62 -5.67
C ILE A 5 -10.89 10.51 -4.96
N ILE A 6 -10.44 9.53 -5.75
CA ILE A 6 -9.45 8.53 -5.33
C ILE A 6 -8.18 8.77 -6.14
N THR A 7 -7.11 9.21 -5.51
CA THR A 7 -5.84 9.45 -6.20
C THR A 7 -4.98 8.21 -6.18
N GLY A 8 -4.20 7.98 -7.25
CA GLY A 8 -3.40 6.75 -7.37
C GLY A 8 -4.24 5.51 -7.64
N GLY A 9 -5.46 5.69 -8.16
CA GLY A 9 -6.41 4.59 -8.34
C GLY A 9 -6.08 3.61 -9.47
N ALA A 10 -5.11 3.92 -10.34
CA ALA A 10 -4.58 2.98 -11.33
C ALA A 10 -3.41 2.12 -10.79
N GLY A 11 -2.96 2.39 -9.57
CA GLY A 11 -1.92 1.61 -8.87
C GLY A 11 -2.46 0.36 -8.19
N PHE A 12 -1.59 -0.33 -7.46
CA PHE A 12 -1.90 -1.57 -6.76
C PHE A 12 -3.07 -1.45 -5.77
N ILE A 13 -2.86 -0.80 -4.62
CA ILE A 13 -3.89 -0.65 -3.59
C ILE A 13 -5.06 0.18 -4.11
N GLY A 14 -4.76 1.27 -4.84
CA GLY A 14 -5.76 2.17 -5.37
C GLY A 14 -6.79 1.50 -6.28
N SER A 15 -6.38 0.54 -7.13
CA SER A 15 -7.30 -0.18 -8.01
C SER A 15 -8.32 -1.03 -7.23
N HIS A 16 -7.92 -1.63 -6.13
CA HIS A 16 -8.85 -2.36 -5.25
C HIS A 16 -9.83 -1.42 -4.55
N VAL A 17 -9.36 -0.26 -4.10
CA VAL A 17 -10.23 0.75 -3.48
C VAL A 17 -11.23 1.31 -4.50
N VAL A 18 -10.78 1.68 -5.68
CA VAL A 18 -11.67 2.17 -6.76
C VAL A 18 -12.72 1.13 -7.11
N ARG A 19 -12.31 -0.11 -7.34
CA ARG A 19 -13.23 -1.23 -7.65
C ARG A 19 -14.27 -1.44 -6.55
N LEU A 20 -13.81 -1.46 -5.29
CA LEU A 20 -14.70 -1.60 -4.14
C LEU A 20 -15.76 -0.48 -4.09
N PHE A 21 -15.33 0.78 -4.22
CA PHE A 21 -16.23 1.92 -4.13
C PHE A 21 -17.20 2.00 -5.31
N VAL A 22 -16.74 1.75 -6.54
CA VAL A 22 -17.60 1.73 -7.73
C VAL A 22 -18.70 0.67 -7.61
N ASN A 23 -18.35 -0.54 -7.19
CA ASN A 23 -19.30 -1.65 -7.10
C ASN A 23 -20.23 -1.54 -5.88
N LYS A 24 -19.71 -1.10 -4.74
CA LYS A 24 -20.49 -1.04 -3.47
C LYS A 24 -21.40 0.18 -3.39
N TYR A 25 -21.03 1.28 -4.03
CA TYR A 25 -21.72 2.58 -3.92
C TYR A 25 -22.18 3.11 -5.28
N PRO A 26 -23.17 2.49 -5.94
CA PRO A 26 -23.63 2.90 -7.29
C PRO A 26 -24.17 4.34 -7.33
N ASN A 27 -24.53 4.90 -6.18
CA ASN A 27 -25.01 6.28 -6.05
C ASN A 27 -23.90 7.30 -5.75
N TYR A 28 -22.62 6.86 -5.66
CA TYR A 28 -21.49 7.76 -5.55
C TYR A 28 -20.92 8.05 -6.94
N ARG A 29 -20.34 9.21 -7.12
CA ARG A 29 -19.47 9.53 -8.24
C ARG A 29 -18.04 9.27 -7.83
N ILE A 30 -17.36 8.33 -8.47
CA ILE A 30 -15.97 7.95 -8.19
C ILE A 30 -15.07 8.49 -9.28
N ILE A 31 -14.19 9.42 -8.91
CA ILE A 31 -13.22 10.05 -9.81
C ILE A 31 -11.84 9.49 -9.47
N ASN A 32 -11.32 8.65 -10.34
CA ASN A 32 -9.96 8.12 -10.24
C ASN A 32 -8.97 9.10 -10.88
N VAL A 33 -8.12 9.70 -10.08
CA VAL A 33 -7.05 10.60 -10.54
C VAL A 33 -5.71 9.87 -10.46
N ASP A 34 -5.07 9.68 -11.60
CA ASP A 34 -3.76 9.05 -11.66
C ASP A 34 -2.90 9.72 -12.76
N LYS A 35 -1.62 9.92 -12.46
CA LYS A 35 -0.66 10.47 -13.41
C LYS A 35 -0.20 9.43 -14.44
N LEU A 36 -0.42 8.14 -14.15
CA LEU A 36 0.06 7.00 -14.93
C LEU A 36 1.59 7.02 -15.07
N THR A 37 2.28 7.06 -13.93
CA THR A 37 3.72 6.78 -13.87
C THR A 37 3.97 5.28 -14.06
N TYR A 38 5.18 4.81 -13.83
CA TYR A 38 5.58 3.44 -14.11
C TYR A 38 4.70 2.34 -13.45
N ALA A 39 4.13 2.62 -12.28
CA ALA A 39 3.27 1.66 -11.55
C ALA A 39 1.77 1.84 -11.76
N GLY A 40 1.35 2.91 -12.44
CA GLY A 40 -0.05 3.16 -12.77
C GLY A 40 -0.45 2.45 -14.06
N ASN A 41 -1.48 1.59 -14.01
CA ASN A 41 -1.92 0.80 -15.15
C ASN A 41 -3.45 0.70 -15.20
N LEU A 42 -4.07 1.27 -16.23
CA LEU A 42 -5.52 1.22 -16.42
C LEU A 42 -6.05 -0.21 -16.68
N ALA A 43 -5.19 -1.15 -17.09
CA ALA A 43 -5.57 -2.55 -17.20
C ALA A 43 -6.01 -3.15 -15.85
N ASN A 44 -5.60 -2.55 -14.73
CA ASN A 44 -6.04 -2.93 -13.40
C ASN A 44 -7.54 -2.68 -13.15
N LEU A 45 -8.20 -1.88 -13.98
CA LEU A 45 -9.57 -1.39 -13.79
C LEU A 45 -10.50 -1.73 -14.95
N LYS A 46 -10.10 -2.64 -15.85
CA LYS A 46 -10.90 -3.04 -17.02
C LYS A 46 -12.30 -3.53 -16.68
N ASP A 47 -12.44 -4.19 -15.54
CA ASP A 47 -13.69 -4.77 -15.08
C ASP A 47 -14.73 -3.72 -14.63
N ILE A 48 -14.30 -2.47 -14.40
CA ILE A 48 -15.18 -1.37 -13.95
C ILE A 48 -15.11 -0.13 -14.84
N GLU A 49 -14.34 -0.14 -15.93
CA GLU A 49 -14.09 1.06 -16.73
C GLU A 49 -15.36 1.64 -17.39
N ASP A 50 -16.36 0.79 -17.69
CA ASP A 50 -17.62 1.18 -18.30
C ASP A 50 -18.74 1.49 -17.30
N GLN A 51 -18.47 1.47 -16.00
CA GLN A 51 -19.46 1.78 -14.99
C GLN A 51 -19.85 3.28 -15.01
N SER A 52 -21.15 3.56 -15.01
CA SER A 52 -21.67 4.93 -15.15
C SER A 52 -21.27 5.89 -14.00
N ASN A 53 -20.95 5.33 -12.84
CA ASN A 53 -20.53 6.09 -11.67
C ASN A 53 -18.99 6.23 -11.55
N TYR A 54 -18.22 5.72 -12.52
CA TYR A 54 -16.76 5.81 -12.59
C TYR A 54 -16.31 6.85 -13.62
N ARG A 55 -15.26 7.60 -13.29
CA ARG A 55 -14.54 8.50 -14.22
C ARG A 55 -13.05 8.42 -13.96
N PHE A 56 -12.27 8.21 -15.01
CA PHE A 56 -10.82 8.36 -14.97
C PHE A 56 -10.39 9.76 -15.41
N VAL A 57 -9.45 10.36 -14.69
CA VAL A 57 -8.82 11.65 -15.02
C VAL A 57 -7.30 11.47 -14.92
N LYS A 58 -6.60 11.64 -16.04
CA LYS A 58 -5.13 11.67 -16.05
C LYS A 58 -4.65 13.04 -15.59
N ALA A 59 -4.14 13.13 -14.37
CA ALA A 59 -3.62 14.38 -13.82
C ALA A 59 -2.53 14.14 -12.78
N ASP A 60 -1.69 15.16 -12.58
CA ASP A 60 -0.68 15.19 -11.51
C ASP A 60 -1.28 15.87 -10.29
N ILE A 61 -1.20 15.22 -9.12
CA ILE A 61 -1.68 15.82 -7.86
C ILE A 61 -0.91 17.09 -7.46
N CYS A 62 0.29 17.28 -8.01
CA CYS A 62 1.08 18.51 -7.81
C CYS A 62 0.53 19.69 -8.62
N ASP A 63 -0.32 19.45 -9.62
CA ASP A 63 -0.98 20.51 -10.40
C ASP A 63 -2.20 21.02 -9.64
N PHE A 64 -1.96 22.06 -8.84
CA PHE A 64 -2.98 22.68 -8.01
C PHE A 64 -4.20 23.17 -8.83
N ASP A 65 -3.96 23.87 -9.95
CA ASP A 65 -5.04 24.47 -10.73
C ASP A 65 -5.95 23.39 -11.33
N THR A 66 -5.37 22.32 -11.85
CA THR A 66 -6.12 21.17 -12.36
C THR A 66 -6.91 20.49 -11.26
N MET A 67 -6.29 20.24 -10.07
CA MET A 67 -6.98 19.61 -8.95
C MET A 67 -8.11 20.48 -8.41
N TYR A 68 -7.90 21.77 -8.27
CA TYR A 68 -8.93 22.71 -7.81
C TYR A 68 -10.11 22.78 -8.79
N ALA A 69 -9.84 22.91 -10.08
CA ALA A 69 -10.89 22.94 -11.12
C ALA A 69 -11.70 21.63 -11.14
N LEU A 70 -11.04 20.48 -11.00
CA LEU A 70 -11.70 19.17 -10.94
C LEU A 70 -12.62 19.04 -9.72
N MET A 71 -12.19 19.55 -8.57
CA MET A 71 -13.01 19.54 -7.34
C MET A 71 -14.27 20.40 -7.51
N GLN A 72 -14.19 21.52 -8.22
CA GLN A 72 -15.34 22.38 -8.54
C GLN A 72 -16.28 21.70 -9.55
N GLU A 73 -15.73 21.14 -10.64
CA GLU A 73 -16.49 20.47 -11.70
C GLU A 73 -17.30 19.29 -11.17
N GLU A 74 -16.66 18.45 -10.36
CA GLU A 74 -17.26 17.20 -9.86
C GLU A 74 -17.96 17.37 -8.49
N HIS A 75 -17.99 18.57 -7.94
CA HIS A 75 -18.60 18.85 -6.63
C HIS A 75 -18.08 17.91 -5.51
N VAL A 76 -16.76 17.78 -5.41
CA VAL A 76 -16.09 16.79 -4.58
C VAL A 76 -16.39 16.98 -3.09
N THR A 77 -16.86 15.91 -2.45
CA THR A 77 -17.15 15.86 -1.01
C THR A 77 -16.17 15.01 -0.22
N GLY A 78 -15.40 14.17 -0.88
CA GLY A 78 -14.42 13.31 -0.23
C GLY A 78 -13.19 13.09 -1.10
N ILE A 79 -12.06 12.86 -0.43
CA ILE A 79 -10.79 12.52 -1.07
C ILE A 79 -10.21 11.32 -0.33
N ILE A 80 -9.84 10.28 -1.09
CA ILE A 80 -9.04 9.15 -0.61
C ILE A 80 -7.70 9.24 -1.34
N HIS A 81 -6.66 9.62 -0.60
CA HIS A 81 -5.37 9.97 -1.16
C HIS A 81 -4.36 8.82 -1.03
N LEU A 82 -4.18 8.07 -2.14
CA LEU A 82 -3.20 6.97 -2.25
C LEU A 82 -2.04 7.30 -3.19
N ALA A 83 -2.16 8.32 -4.06
CA ALA A 83 -1.10 8.66 -5.00
C ALA A 83 0.21 8.98 -4.27
N ALA A 84 1.25 8.22 -4.53
CA ALA A 84 2.57 8.37 -3.92
C ALA A 84 3.65 7.66 -4.75
N GLU A 85 4.88 8.13 -4.64
CA GLU A 85 6.05 7.32 -4.91
C GLU A 85 6.29 6.41 -3.70
N SER A 86 6.51 5.09 -3.90
CA SER A 86 6.44 4.11 -2.81
C SER A 86 7.57 3.08 -2.76
N HIS A 87 8.59 3.20 -3.61
CA HIS A 87 9.68 2.23 -3.65
C HIS A 87 10.94 2.78 -2.99
N VAL A 88 11.36 2.16 -1.86
CA VAL A 88 12.48 2.63 -1.05
C VAL A 88 13.78 2.76 -1.86
N ASP A 89 14.17 1.75 -2.65
CA ASP A 89 15.39 1.82 -3.45
C ASP A 89 15.38 2.96 -4.49
N ARG A 90 14.21 3.28 -5.07
CA ARG A 90 14.04 4.44 -5.94
C ARG A 90 14.22 5.74 -5.15
N SER A 91 13.73 5.81 -3.90
CA SER A 91 13.88 6.99 -3.05
C SER A 91 15.33 7.29 -2.68
N ILE A 92 16.15 6.24 -2.55
CA ILE A 92 17.59 6.38 -2.29
C ILE A 92 18.31 6.97 -3.52
N LYS A 93 17.87 6.57 -4.73
CA LYS A 93 18.43 7.08 -5.99
C LYS A 93 17.96 8.49 -6.33
N ASP A 94 16.68 8.80 -6.11
CA ASP A 94 16.07 10.10 -6.42
C ASP A 94 15.09 10.55 -5.32
N PRO A 95 15.61 11.12 -4.21
CA PRO A 95 14.78 11.59 -3.11
C PRO A 95 13.91 12.80 -3.49
N PHE A 96 14.30 13.59 -4.50
CA PHE A 96 13.57 14.78 -4.92
C PHE A 96 12.22 14.45 -5.53
N THR A 97 12.12 13.40 -6.33
CA THR A 97 10.84 12.93 -6.87
C THR A 97 9.89 12.51 -5.76
N PHE A 98 10.41 11.85 -4.71
CA PHE A 98 9.61 11.45 -3.53
C PHE A 98 9.12 12.67 -2.73
N ALA A 99 9.99 13.65 -2.47
CA ALA A 99 9.59 14.88 -1.80
C ALA A 99 8.53 15.64 -2.62
N ARG A 100 8.72 15.78 -3.91
CA ARG A 100 7.78 16.47 -4.80
C ARG A 100 6.42 15.78 -4.82
N THR A 101 6.36 14.49 -5.08
CA THR A 101 5.10 13.76 -5.17
C THR A 101 4.43 13.62 -3.82
N ASN A 102 5.16 13.11 -2.82
CA ASN A 102 4.55 12.73 -1.54
C ASN A 102 4.29 13.94 -0.65
N VAL A 103 5.19 14.92 -0.61
CA VAL A 103 5.00 16.11 0.24
C VAL A 103 4.25 17.21 -0.51
N MET A 104 4.78 17.67 -1.63
CA MET A 104 4.18 18.78 -2.38
C MET A 104 2.85 18.39 -3.01
N GLY A 105 2.73 17.17 -3.52
CA GLY A 105 1.46 16.66 -4.07
C GLY A 105 0.37 16.56 -3.01
N THR A 106 0.68 16.07 -1.82
CA THR A 106 -0.27 16.02 -0.69
C THR A 106 -0.66 17.44 -0.26
N LEU A 107 0.29 18.36 -0.14
CA LEU A 107 0.03 19.75 0.21
C LEU A 107 -0.84 20.46 -0.83
N SER A 108 -0.60 20.21 -2.13
CA SER A 108 -1.41 20.73 -3.23
C SER A 108 -2.88 20.26 -3.13
N LEU A 109 -3.11 18.98 -2.90
CA LEU A 109 -4.46 18.43 -2.71
C LEU A 109 -5.15 19.00 -1.47
N LEU A 110 -4.46 19.07 -0.33
CA LEU A 110 -4.98 19.64 0.91
C LEU A 110 -5.43 21.09 0.69
N GLN A 111 -4.58 21.89 0.04
CA GLN A 111 -4.86 23.30 -0.20
C GLN A 111 -6.02 23.48 -1.18
N ALA A 112 -6.09 22.69 -2.25
CA ALA A 112 -7.19 22.73 -3.19
C ALA A 112 -8.52 22.36 -2.53
N ALA A 113 -8.53 21.27 -1.75
CA ALA A 113 -9.72 20.85 -1.01
C ALA A 113 -10.17 21.90 0.02
N LYS A 114 -9.23 22.46 0.78
CA LYS A 114 -9.51 23.50 1.75
C LYS A 114 -10.20 24.71 1.09
N LEU A 115 -9.60 25.26 0.05
CA LEU A 115 -10.13 26.45 -0.63
C LEU A 115 -11.50 26.17 -1.26
N TYR A 116 -11.66 24.98 -1.88
CA TYR A 116 -12.93 24.61 -2.50
C TYR A 116 -14.03 24.43 -1.43
N TRP A 117 -13.76 23.68 -0.37
CA TRP A 117 -14.78 23.40 0.67
C TRP A 117 -15.14 24.65 1.48
N GLU A 118 -14.17 25.48 1.85
CA GLU A 118 -14.42 26.73 2.59
C GLU A 118 -15.26 27.73 1.78
N ALA A 119 -15.22 27.67 0.47
CA ALA A 119 -16.04 28.50 -0.41
C ALA A 119 -17.51 28.01 -0.52
N GLN A 120 -17.82 26.80 -0.01
CA GLN A 120 -19.18 26.27 0.01
C GLN A 120 -19.92 26.73 1.28
N PRO A 121 -21.27 26.87 1.24
CA PRO A 121 -22.05 27.25 2.43
C PRO A 121 -21.87 26.29 3.61
N GLU A 122 -21.85 25.00 3.34
CA GLU A 122 -21.68 23.91 4.32
C GLU A 122 -20.23 23.74 4.77
N LYS A 123 -19.25 24.38 4.10
CA LYS A 123 -17.82 24.26 4.38
C LYS A 123 -17.39 22.80 4.51
N TYR A 124 -16.98 22.40 5.70
CA TYR A 124 -16.46 21.06 6.00
C TYR A 124 -17.54 20.03 6.39
N GLU A 125 -18.81 20.44 6.54
CA GLU A 125 -19.86 19.52 6.90
C GLU A 125 -20.05 18.45 5.81
N GLY A 126 -20.01 17.18 6.22
CA GLY A 126 -20.15 16.03 5.32
C GLY A 126 -18.94 15.79 4.39
N LYS A 127 -17.84 16.53 4.58
CA LYS A 127 -16.59 16.35 3.81
C LYS A 127 -15.63 15.41 4.54
N ARG A 128 -14.65 14.85 3.81
CA ARG A 128 -13.58 14.05 4.37
C ARG A 128 -12.34 14.01 3.48
N PHE A 129 -11.18 14.21 4.11
CA PHE A 129 -9.88 13.98 3.50
C PHE A 129 -9.21 12.79 4.19
N TYR A 130 -9.09 11.68 3.49
CA TYR A 130 -8.49 10.44 3.99
C TYR A 130 -7.12 10.25 3.37
N HIS A 131 -6.08 10.17 4.19
CA HIS A 131 -4.70 10.04 3.77
C HIS A 131 -4.15 8.66 4.12
N ILE A 132 -3.61 7.96 3.13
CA ILE A 132 -2.96 6.65 3.31
C ILE A 132 -1.45 6.85 3.46
N SER A 133 -0.91 6.35 4.56
CA SER A 133 0.51 6.33 4.88
C SER A 133 1.01 4.89 5.07
N THR A 134 2.13 4.72 5.76
CA THR A 134 2.84 3.45 5.93
C THR A 134 3.36 3.32 7.35
N ASP A 135 3.52 2.12 7.85
CA ASP A 135 4.16 1.82 9.12
C ASP A 135 5.66 2.21 9.16
N GLU A 136 6.30 2.33 7.99
CA GLU A 136 7.69 2.76 7.87
C GLU A 136 7.96 4.17 8.45
N VAL A 137 6.91 4.98 8.65
CA VAL A 137 7.05 6.31 9.29
C VAL A 137 7.42 6.22 10.76
N TYR A 138 7.12 5.10 11.41
CA TYR A 138 7.45 4.88 12.82
C TYR A 138 8.93 4.52 13.06
N GLY A 139 9.65 4.09 12.03
CA GLY A 139 11.02 3.61 12.13
C GLY A 139 11.11 2.09 12.26
N ALA A 140 12.07 1.60 13.04
CA ALA A 140 12.31 0.17 13.25
C ALA A 140 11.96 -0.28 14.67
N LEU A 141 11.50 -1.51 14.79
CA LEU A 141 11.40 -2.23 16.05
C LEU A 141 12.59 -3.20 16.20
N GLU A 142 12.96 -3.47 17.45
CA GLU A 142 13.96 -4.49 17.76
C GLU A 142 13.37 -5.90 17.58
N MET A 143 14.23 -6.83 17.15
CA MET A 143 13.94 -8.25 17.12
C MET A 143 14.50 -8.87 18.41
N THR A 144 13.66 -9.02 19.43
CA THR A 144 14.06 -9.56 20.73
C THR A 144 13.91 -11.08 20.81
N HIS A 145 13.13 -11.67 19.91
CA HIS A 145 12.85 -13.12 19.83
C HIS A 145 13.13 -13.65 18.42
N PRO A 146 14.40 -13.93 18.06
CA PRO A 146 14.74 -14.39 16.70
C PRO A 146 14.08 -15.70 16.27
N GLU A 147 13.74 -16.57 17.23
CA GLU A 147 13.03 -17.84 16.98
C GLU A 147 11.51 -17.70 16.91
N GLY A 148 11.01 -16.51 17.20
CA GLY A 148 9.57 -16.25 17.30
C GLY A 148 8.98 -16.65 18.65
N ILE A 149 7.88 -15.99 19.03
CA ILE A 149 7.05 -16.28 20.20
C ILE A 149 5.58 -16.20 19.82
N GLU A 150 4.69 -16.73 20.63
CA GLU A 150 3.26 -16.52 20.46
C GLU A 150 2.94 -15.02 20.53
N PRO A 151 2.22 -14.45 19.54
CA PRO A 151 1.88 -13.04 19.55
C PRO A 151 0.94 -12.69 20.71
N PRO A 152 1.03 -11.46 21.25
CA PRO A 152 0.22 -11.04 22.40
C PRO A 152 -1.27 -10.84 22.08
N PHE A 153 -1.66 -11.01 20.82
CA PHE A 153 -3.03 -10.88 20.34
C PHE A 153 -3.26 -11.78 19.13
N SER A 154 -4.52 -12.12 18.90
CA SER A 154 -4.95 -12.97 17.79
C SER A 154 -6.04 -12.31 16.96
N THR A 155 -6.28 -12.85 15.78
CA THR A 155 -7.41 -12.50 14.91
C THR A 155 -8.35 -13.70 14.76
N GLN A 156 -9.53 -13.48 14.16
CA GLN A 156 -10.44 -14.59 13.83
C GLN A 156 -9.92 -15.43 12.64
N ALA A 157 -9.09 -14.85 11.79
CA ALA A 157 -8.44 -15.59 10.71
C ALA A 157 -7.41 -16.56 11.29
N SER A 158 -7.54 -17.83 10.95
CA SER A 158 -6.61 -18.87 11.38
C SER A 158 -5.35 -18.87 10.54
N SER A 159 -4.19 -19.05 11.18
CA SER A 159 -2.91 -19.31 10.53
C SER A 159 -2.20 -20.44 11.26
N GLU A 160 -1.43 -21.25 10.55
CA GLU A 160 -0.52 -22.22 11.15
C GLU A 160 0.76 -21.54 11.64
N HIS A 161 1.08 -20.40 11.06
CA HIS A 161 2.19 -19.53 11.43
C HIS A 161 1.68 -18.40 12.31
N HIS A 162 1.90 -18.51 13.60
CA HIS A 162 1.59 -17.47 14.58
C HIS A 162 2.85 -17.15 15.34
N GLU A 163 3.60 -16.18 14.84
CA GLU A 163 4.83 -15.75 15.48
C GLU A 163 4.88 -14.23 15.59
N ALA A 164 5.42 -13.74 16.70
CA ALA A 164 5.91 -12.39 16.88
C ALA A 164 7.42 -12.45 17.16
N TYR A 165 8.16 -11.51 16.64
CA TYR A 165 9.62 -11.49 16.79
C TYR A 165 10.09 -10.43 17.79
N GLY A 166 9.18 -9.89 18.58
CA GLY A 166 9.42 -8.95 19.66
C GLY A 166 8.13 -8.57 20.38
N GLU A 167 8.26 -7.97 21.56
CA GLU A 167 7.12 -7.59 22.41
C GLU A 167 6.52 -6.24 22.02
N ASP A 168 7.30 -5.36 21.40
CA ASP A 168 6.87 -4.02 20.99
C ASP A 168 6.19 -4.05 19.62
N PHE A 169 5.15 -3.21 19.48
CA PHE A 169 4.40 -2.99 18.24
C PHE A 169 4.17 -1.49 18.04
N PHE A 170 4.10 -1.05 16.78
CA PHE A 170 3.72 0.32 16.47
C PHE A 170 2.25 0.55 16.78
N VAL A 171 1.97 1.46 17.69
CA VAL A 171 0.64 1.97 17.98
C VAL A 171 0.49 3.39 17.40
N GLU A 172 -0.74 3.90 17.30
CA GLU A 172 -1.02 5.20 16.68
C GLU A 172 -0.34 6.39 17.38
N THR A 173 0.06 6.20 18.64
CA THR A 173 0.81 7.20 19.44
C THR A 173 2.33 7.02 19.37
N THR A 174 2.82 6.01 18.68
CA THR A 174 4.27 5.83 18.46
C THR A 174 4.84 7.04 17.71
N LYS A 175 5.96 7.57 18.21
CA LYS A 175 6.64 8.70 17.58
C LYS A 175 7.23 8.31 16.24
N TYR A 176 7.11 9.19 15.27
CA TYR A 176 7.71 9.00 13.95
C TYR A 176 9.24 9.11 14.02
N ASN A 177 9.91 8.13 13.41
CA ASN A 177 11.37 8.07 13.30
C ASN A 177 11.78 7.40 11.96
N PRO A 178 11.41 7.98 10.80
CA PRO A 178 11.63 7.38 9.50
C PRO A 178 13.11 7.30 9.14
N HIS A 179 13.56 6.17 8.53
CA HIS A 179 14.96 5.91 8.21
C HIS A 179 15.28 5.91 6.69
N SER A 180 14.29 6.11 5.82
CA SER A 180 14.50 6.21 4.37
C SER A 180 13.95 7.52 3.81
N PRO A 181 14.42 8.00 2.62
CA PRO A 181 13.81 9.15 1.97
C PRO A 181 12.31 8.95 1.67
N TYR A 182 11.90 7.73 1.33
CA TYR A 182 10.48 7.38 1.17
C TYR A 182 9.71 7.59 2.46
N SER A 183 10.10 6.92 3.54
CA SER A 183 9.38 7.01 4.83
C SER A 183 9.40 8.43 5.40
N ALA A 184 10.52 9.18 5.22
CA ALA A 184 10.60 10.58 5.59
C ALA A 184 9.62 11.46 4.81
N SER A 185 9.44 11.21 3.50
CA SER A 185 8.47 11.93 2.67
C SER A 185 7.03 11.64 3.09
N LYS A 186 6.73 10.39 3.46
CA LYS A 186 5.40 9.99 3.97
C LYS A 186 5.12 10.59 5.34
N ALA A 187 6.08 10.53 6.26
CA ALA A 187 5.98 11.17 7.58
C ALA A 187 5.73 12.68 7.46
N SER A 188 6.41 13.35 6.53
CA SER A 188 6.21 14.76 6.24
C SER A 188 4.79 15.05 5.74
N SER A 189 4.27 14.25 4.82
CA SER A 189 2.89 14.41 4.33
C SER A 189 1.85 14.16 5.43
N ASP A 190 2.06 13.18 6.30
CA ASP A 190 1.18 12.90 7.45
C ASP A 190 1.11 14.11 8.40
N HIS A 191 2.24 14.77 8.66
CA HIS A 191 2.29 15.97 9.48
C HIS A 191 1.52 17.13 8.83
N PHE A 192 1.61 17.33 7.52
CA PHE A 192 0.79 18.34 6.84
C PHE A 192 -0.70 18.03 6.94
N VAL A 193 -1.11 16.77 6.79
CA VAL A 193 -2.52 16.37 6.92
C VAL A 193 -3.05 16.69 8.32
N ARG A 194 -2.30 16.35 9.37
CA ARG A 194 -2.66 16.68 10.76
C ARG A 194 -2.69 18.19 11.00
N ALA A 195 -1.68 18.91 10.50
CA ALA A 195 -1.60 20.36 10.65
C ALA A 195 -2.78 21.09 9.98
N PHE A 196 -3.30 20.59 8.87
CA PHE A 196 -4.50 21.14 8.22
C PHE A 196 -5.75 20.97 9.07
N HIS A 197 -5.87 19.86 9.82
CA HIS A 197 -6.92 19.73 10.82
C HIS A 197 -6.73 20.73 11.96
N ASP A 198 -5.56 20.72 12.59
CA ASP A 198 -5.29 21.52 13.79
C ASP A 198 -5.39 23.04 13.51
N THR A 199 -4.97 23.47 12.32
CA THR A 199 -4.94 24.90 11.95
C THR A 199 -6.27 25.37 11.38
N TYR A 200 -6.92 24.57 10.54
CA TYR A 200 -8.08 25.00 9.75
C TYR A 200 -9.36 24.25 10.08
N GLY A 201 -9.33 23.24 10.95
CA GLY A 201 -10.48 22.38 11.26
C GLY A 201 -10.89 21.45 10.10
N MET A 202 -9.99 21.21 9.14
CA MET A 202 -10.27 20.35 8.00
C MET A 202 -10.51 18.91 8.47
N PRO A 203 -11.55 18.20 7.97
CA PRO A 203 -11.90 16.86 8.42
C PRO A 203 -10.97 15.80 7.82
N THR A 204 -9.80 15.64 8.42
CA THR A 204 -8.77 14.72 7.95
C THR A 204 -8.73 13.42 8.77
N ILE A 205 -8.30 12.33 8.15
CA ILE A 205 -7.91 11.07 8.79
C ILE A 205 -6.59 10.61 8.17
N VAL A 206 -5.70 10.08 9.00
CA VAL A 206 -4.44 9.45 8.57
C VAL A 206 -4.50 7.96 8.90
N THR A 207 -4.06 7.11 7.98
CA THR A 207 -3.88 5.68 8.27
C THR A 207 -2.49 5.22 7.91
N ASN A 208 -1.92 4.36 8.75
CA ASN A 208 -0.64 3.69 8.51
C ASN A 208 -0.90 2.22 8.30
N CYS A 209 -0.44 1.67 7.19
CA CYS A 209 -0.64 0.25 6.89
C CYS A 209 0.68 -0.52 6.88
N SER A 210 0.59 -1.80 7.17
CA SER A 210 1.67 -2.76 7.00
C SER A 210 1.89 -3.13 5.53
N ASN A 211 2.83 -4.05 5.26
CA ASN A 211 3.14 -4.50 3.91
C ASN A 211 1.94 -5.17 3.25
N ASN A 212 1.53 -4.65 2.10
CA ASN A 212 0.42 -5.22 1.33
C ASN A 212 0.92 -6.24 0.30
N TYR A 213 0.11 -7.26 0.04
CA TYR A 213 0.30 -8.22 -1.03
C TYR A 213 -1.04 -8.59 -1.67
N GLY A 214 -1.02 -9.08 -2.91
CA GLY A 214 -2.23 -9.46 -3.64
C GLY A 214 -2.15 -9.16 -5.14
N PRO A 215 -3.26 -9.30 -5.86
CA PRO A 215 -3.38 -9.00 -7.28
C PRO A 215 -2.99 -7.57 -7.66
N TYR A 216 -2.45 -7.38 -8.87
CA TYR A 216 -2.08 -6.09 -9.46
C TYR A 216 -0.88 -5.36 -8.81
N GLN A 217 -0.13 -6.00 -7.91
CA GLN A 217 1.09 -5.41 -7.36
C GLN A 217 2.20 -5.40 -8.40
N PHE A 218 2.86 -4.23 -8.57
CA PHE A 218 3.92 -4.05 -9.57
C PHE A 218 5.14 -4.94 -9.22
N PRO A 219 5.76 -5.62 -10.21
CA PRO A 219 6.76 -6.67 -9.98
C PRO A 219 8.16 -6.17 -9.57
N GLU A 220 8.29 -4.94 -9.09
CA GLU A 220 9.46 -4.47 -8.35
C GLU A 220 9.40 -4.85 -6.86
N LYS A 221 8.21 -5.26 -6.38
CA LYS A 221 7.99 -5.70 -5.01
C LYS A 221 8.23 -7.20 -4.88
N LEU A 222 8.62 -7.63 -3.67
CA LEU A 222 9.12 -8.98 -3.39
C LEU A 222 8.23 -10.10 -3.96
N ILE A 223 6.96 -10.13 -3.60
CA ILE A 223 6.08 -11.25 -3.95
C ILE A 223 5.85 -11.37 -5.45
N PRO A 224 5.38 -10.35 -6.19
CA PRO A 224 5.16 -10.49 -7.63
C PRO A 224 6.47 -10.67 -8.42
N LEU A 225 7.58 -10.05 -7.97
CA LEU A 225 8.90 -10.26 -8.56
C LEU A 225 9.30 -11.73 -8.48
N PHE A 226 9.14 -12.35 -7.30
CA PHE A 226 9.58 -13.73 -7.09
C PHE A 226 8.67 -14.71 -7.80
N ILE A 227 7.35 -14.50 -7.83
CA ILE A 227 6.43 -15.32 -8.63
C ILE A 227 6.87 -15.31 -10.11
N ASN A 228 7.14 -14.12 -10.67
CA ASN A 228 7.59 -14.00 -12.06
C ASN A 228 8.95 -14.68 -12.31
N ASN A 229 9.90 -14.49 -11.38
CA ASN A 229 11.23 -15.09 -11.50
C ASN A 229 11.19 -16.63 -11.38
N ILE A 230 10.43 -17.19 -10.43
CA ILE A 230 10.25 -18.64 -10.28
C ILE A 230 9.63 -19.25 -11.54
N ARG A 231 8.58 -18.60 -12.06
CA ARG A 231 7.95 -19.04 -13.34
C ARG A 231 8.98 -19.19 -14.44
N HIS A 232 9.93 -18.26 -14.56
CA HIS A 232 10.95 -18.25 -15.61
C HIS A 232 12.28 -18.88 -15.17
N ARG A 233 12.37 -19.50 -14.01
CA ARG A 233 13.58 -20.07 -13.40
C ARG A 233 14.75 -19.08 -13.37
N LYS A 234 14.46 -17.82 -13.03
CA LYS A 234 15.44 -16.74 -12.84
C LYS A 234 15.87 -16.65 -11.37
N PRO A 235 17.07 -16.12 -11.08
CA PRO A 235 17.53 -15.92 -9.70
C PRO A 235 16.57 -15.10 -8.85
N LEU A 236 16.47 -15.45 -7.56
CA LEU A 236 15.67 -14.78 -6.56
C LEU A 236 16.57 -13.95 -5.64
N PRO A 237 16.72 -12.64 -5.88
CA PRO A 237 17.65 -11.81 -5.11
C PRO A 237 17.11 -11.55 -3.70
N VAL A 238 17.82 -12.06 -2.69
CA VAL A 238 17.48 -11.91 -1.27
C VAL A 238 18.48 -10.93 -0.64
N TYR A 239 17.97 -9.82 -0.12
CA TYR A 239 18.79 -8.83 0.58
C TYR A 239 19.35 -9.40 1.89
N GLY A 240 20.67 -9.26 2.11
CA GLY A 240 21.34 -9.76 3.30
C GLY A 240 21.13 -11.27 3.48
N LYS A 241 20.58 -11.68 4.61
CA LYS A 241 20.20 -13.07 4.90
C LYS A 241 18.69 -13.32 4.79
N GLY A 242 17.90 -12.28 4.48
CA GLY A 242 16.45 -12.36 4.46
C GLY A 242 15.79 -12.44 5.85
N GLU A 243 16.50 -12.04 6.89
CA GLU A 243 16.03 -12.12 8.28
C GLU A 243 15.10 -10.95 8.68
N ASN A 244 14.95 -9.94 7.82
CA ASN A 244 14.04 -8.83 8.08
C ASN A 244 12.60 -9.32 8.21
N VAL A 245 11.90 -8.83 9.24
CA VAL A 245 10.53 -9.20 9.55
C VAL A 245 9.56 -8.10 9.12
N ARG A 246 8.46 -8.51 8.51
CA ARG A 246 7.36 -7.63 8.09
C ARG A 246 6.02 -8.24 8.48
N ASP A 247 5.08 -7.38 8.85
CA ASP A 247 3.67 -7.75 8.93
C ASP A 247 3.04 -7.69 7.54
N TRP A 248 2.22 -8.66 7.17
CA TRP A 248 1.65 -8.79 5.84
C TRP A 248 0.14 -8.74 5.85
N LEU A 249 -0.40 -7.86 5.00
CA LEU A 249 -1.82 -7.57 4.89
C LEU A 249 -2.32 -7.84 3.46
N TYR A 250 -3.35 -8.67 3.32
CA TYR A 250 -3.96 -8.90 2.02
C TYR A 250 -4.66 -7.63 1.53
N VAL A 251 -4.43 -7.26 0.27
CA VAL A 251 -4.81 -5.94 -0.26
C VAL A 251 -6.32 -5.67 -0.22
N GLU A 252 -7.16 -6.69 -0.38
CA GLU A 252 -8.61 -6.52 -0.29
C GLU A 252 -9.06 -6.24 1.15
N ASP A 253 -8.36 -6.78 2.14
CA ASP A 253 -8.59 -6.46 3.55
C ASP A 253 -8.23 -5.01 3.85
N HIS A 254 -7.15 -4.51 3.25
CA HIS A 254 -6.81 -3.08 3.34
C HIS A 254 -7.88 -2.20 2.68
N ALA A 255 -8.35 -2.56 1.48
CA ALA A 255 -9.42 -1.81 0.81
C ALA A 255 -10.71 -1.77 1.67
N ARG A 256 -11.06 -2.88 2.34
CA ARG A 256 -12.19 -2.93 3.29
C ARG A 256 -11.97 -2.02 4.51
N ALA A 257 -10.74 -1.98 5.04
CA ALA A 257 -10.39 -1.08 6.13
C ALA A 257 -10.53 0.39 5.71
N ILE A 258 -10.01 0.75 4.53
CA ILE A 258 -10.13 2.11 3.97
C ILE A 258 -11.60 2.52 3.84
N ASP A 259 -12.44 1.65 3.29
CA ASP A 259 -13.87 1.89 3.16
C ASP A 259 -14.55 2.14 4.51
N LEU A 260 -14.28 1.27 5.47
CA LEU A 260 -14.88 1.36 6.81
C LEU A 260 -14.46 2.64 7.53
N ILE A 261 -13.15 2.94 7.54
CA ILE A 261 -12.61 4.13 8.20
C ILE A 261 -13.07 5.40 7.48
N PHE A 262 -13.12 5.41 6.15
CA PHE A 262 -13.61 6.57 5.39
C PHE A 262 -15.04 6.94 5.78
N HIS A 263 -15.91 5.97 6.03
CA HIS A 263 -17.30 6.22 6.37
C HIS A 263 -17.56 6.40 7.87
N GLN A 264 -16.85 5.70 8.73
CA GLN A 264 -17.14 5.60 10.16
C GLN A 264 -16.00 6.04 11.06
N GLY A 265 -14.79 6.23 10.55
CA GLY A 265 -13.65 6.65 11.35
C GLY A 265 -13.83 8.05 11.94
N THR A 266 -13.24 8.28 13.09
CA THR A 266 -13.27 9.57 13.79
C THR A 266 -12.33 10.56 13.11
N VAL A 267 -12.82 11.76 12.84
CA VAL A 267 -12.03 12.87 12.27
C VAL A 267 -10.85 13.20 13.19
N ALA A 268 -9.73 13.57 12.61
CA ALA A 268 -8.45 13.87 13.25
C ALA A 268 -7.73 12.66 13.86
N GLU A 269 -8.33 11.49 13.85
CA GLU A 269 -7.69 10.29 14.37
C GLU A 269 -6.71 9.67 13.36
N THR A 270 -5.79 8.89 13.91
CA THR A 270 -4.92 7.98 13.16
C THR A 270 -5.40 6.55 13.42
N TYR A 271 -5.40 5.72 12.37
CA TYR A 271 -5.66 4.29 12.49
C TYR A 271 -4.52 3.49 11.88
N ASN A 272 -4.04 2.51 12.62
CA ASN A 272 -3.12 1.51 12.13
C ASN A 272 -3.90 0.35 11.49
N ILE A 273 -3.41 -0.14 10.34
CA ILE A 273 -4.03 -1.23 9.59
C ILE A 273 -2.97 -2.29 9.33
N GLY A 274 -3.02 -3.41 10.03
CA GLY A 274 -2.07 -4.51 9.92
C GLY A 274 -2.73 -5.87 9.90
N GLY A 275 -1.96 -6.87 9.45
CA GLY A 275 -2.44 -8.24 9.33
C GLY A 275 -2.33 -9.06 10.61
N PHE A 276 -1.57 -8.60 11.60
CA PHE A 276 -1.09 -9.40 12.73
C PHE A 276 -0.37 -10.68 12.28
N ASN A 277 0.46 -10.54 11.26
CA ASN A 277 0.99 -11.66 10.52
C ASN A 277 2.46 -11.39 10.14
N GLU A 278 3.33 -11.50 11.15
CA GLU A 278 4.76 -11.26 11.01
C GLU A 278 5.46 -12.45 10.37
N TRP A 279 6.31 -12.17 9.37
CA TRP A 279 7.11 -13.16 8.67
C TRP A 279 8.51 -12.64 8.40
N LYS A 280 9.52 -13.52 8.53
CA LYS A 280 10.85 -13.26 7.95
C LYS A 280 10.77 -13.31 6.43
N ASN A 281 11.46 -12.42 5.75
CA ASN A 281 11.48 -12.40 4.29
C ASN A 281 11.90 -13.74 3.69
N ILE A 282 12.90 -14.42 4.28
CA ILE A 282 13.36 -15.72 3.77
C ILE A 282 12.27 -16.81 3.86
N ASP A 283 11.43 -16.78 4.89
CA ASP A 283 10.38 -17.78 5.06
C ASP A 283 9.21 -17.52 4.11
N ILE A 284 8.85 -16.23 3.87
CA ILE A 284 7.93 -15.86 2.80
C ILE A 284 8.41 -16.38 1.44
N ILE A 285 9.68 -16.18 1.14
CA ILE A 285 10.27 -16.61 -0.14
C ILE A 285 10.12 -18.11 -0.31
N LYS A 286 10.36 -18.91 0.73
CA LYS A 286 10.16 -20.37 0.69
C LYS A 286 8.68 -20.74 0.48
N VAL A 287 7.76 -20.07 1.16
CA VAL A 287 6.32 -20.28 0.97
C VAL A 287 5.90 -19.95 -0.47
N VAL A 288 6.40 -18.84 -1.02
CA VAL A 288 6.13 -18.46 -2.43
C VAL A 288 6.69 -19.51 -3.39
N ILE A 289 7.93 -20.00 -3.18
CA ILE A 289 8.54 -21.04 -4.03
C ILE A 289 7.68 -22.29 -4.00
N ASN A 290 7.40 -22.83 -2.81
CA ASN A 290 6.58 -24.05 -2.67
C ASN A 290 5.22 -23.90 -3.34
N THR A 291 4.57 -22.76 -3.15
CA THR A 291 3.24 -22.51 -3.75
C THR A 291 3.31 -22.43 -5.27
N VAL A 292 4.29 -21.72 -5.84
CA VAL A 292 4.45 -21.60 -7.30
C VAL A 292 4.80 -22.95 -7.91
N ASP A 293 5.75 -23.69 -7.33
CA ASP A 293 6.15 -25.00 -7.80
C ASP A 293 4.96 -25.96 -7.85
N ARG A 294 4.22 -26.07 -6.75
CA ARG A 294 3.02 -26.90 -6.66
C ARG A 294 1.97 -26.51 -7.72
N LEU A 295 1.68 -25.23 -7.87
CA LEU A 295 0.68 -24.75 -8.83
C LEU A 295 1.10 -24.91 -10.30
N LEU A 296 2.41 -24.97 -10.57
CA LEU A 296 2.97 -25.27 -11.88
C LEU A 296 3.17 -26.78 -12.12
N GLY A 297 2.77 -27.65 -11.16
CA GLY A 297 2.93 -29.09 -11.24
C GLY A 297 4.37 -29.57 -11.08
N ARG A 298 5.22 -28.78 -10.41
CA ARG A 298 6.59 -29.14 -10.01
C ARG A 298 6.58 -29.75 -8.61
N GLU A 299 7.69 -30.37 -8.22
CA GLU A 299 7.89 -30.80 -6.83
C GLU A 299 8.03 -29.55 -5.92
N GLU A 300 7.36 -29.54 -4.78
CA GLU A 300 7.46 -28.40 -3.83
C GLU A 300 8.92 -28.20 -3.39
N GLY A 301 9.40 -26.98 -3.57
CA GLY A 301 10.79 -26.63 -3.26
C GLY A 301 11.80 -26.94 -4.36
N GLU A 302 11.37 -27.41 -5.53
CA GLU A 302 12.25 -27.68 -6.68
C GLU A 302 13.11 -26.45 -7.02
N ASP A 303 12.52 -25.26 -6.93
CA ASP A 303 13.17 -23.99 -7.29
C ASP A 303 13.86 -23.26 -6.11
N MET A 304 14.05 -23.92 -4.94
CA MET A 304 14.81 -23.35 -3.80
C MET A 304 16.25 -22.96 -4.16
N ASN A 305 16.84 -23.63 -5.14
CA ASN A 305 18.19 -23.34 -5.65
C ASN A 305 18.30 -22.00 -6.40
N LEU A 306 17.18 -21.35 -6.72
CA LEU A 306 17.16 -20.01 -7.33
C LEU A 306 17.46 -18.90 -6.33
N ILE A 307 17.38 -19.17 -5.01
CA ILE A 307 17.70 -18.18 -3.98
C ILE A 307 19.14 -17.71 -4.13
N THR A 308 19.31 -16.40 -4.30
CA THR A 308 20.62 -15.75 -4.47
C THR A 308 20.72 -14.60 -3.48
N TYR A 309 21.64 -14.70 -2.53
CA TYR A 309 21.86 -13.63 -1.56
C TYR A 309 22.63 -12.48 -2.17
N VAL A 310 22.12 -11.27 -1.99
CA VAL A 310 22.72 -10.03 -2.50
C VAL A 310 23.04 -9.08 -1.34
N THR A 311 23.89 -8.09 -1.60
CA THR A 311 24.25 -7.06 -0.61
C THR A 311 22.99 -6.37 -0.11
N ASP A 312 22.87 -6.23 1.21
CA ASP A 312 21.72 -5.55 1.81
C ASP A 312 21.70 -4.06 1.47
N ARG A 313 20.52 -3.46 1.48
CA ARG A 313 20.36 -2.03 1.23
C ARG A 313 20.72 -1.22 2.48
N ALA A 314 21.18 0.01 2.29
CA ALA A 314 21.47 0.92 3.39
C ALA A 314 20.18 1.28 4.14
N GLY A 315 20.25 1.31 5.48
CA GLY A 315 19.11 1.68 6.32
C GLY A 315 17.94 0.67 6.25
N HIS A 316 18.24 -0.60 6.07
CA HIS A 316 17.22 -1.66 6.03
C HIS A 316 16.77 -2.04 7.43
N ASP A 317 15.64 -1.53 7.86
CA ASP A 317 15.05 -1.80 9.16
C ASP A 317 14.76 -3.30 9.36
N MET A 318 15.06 -3.80 10.56
CA MET A 318 14.97 -5.24 10.85
C MET A 318 13.53 -5.71 11.00
N ARG A 319 12.68 -4.98 11.74
CA ARG A 319 11.33 -5.44 12.06
C ARG A 319 10.33 -4.30 11.97
N TYR A 320 9.20 -4.59 11.31
CA TYR A 320 7.98 -3.81 11.36
C TYR A 320 6.85 -4.70 11.84
N ALA A 321 6.16 -4.25 12.89
CA ALA A 321 4.97 -4.90 13.40
C ALA A 321 3.98 -3.83 13.87
N ILE A 322 2.77 -3.86 13.34
CA ILE A 322 1.79 -2.82 13.57
C ILE A 322 0.61 -3.35 14.39
N ASP A 323 0.14 -2.56 15.34
CA ASP A 323 -1.00 -2.87 16.18
C ASP A 323 -2.28 -2.23 15.63
N SER A 324 -3.21 -3.04 15.15
CA SER A 324 -4.52 -2.59 14.63
C SER A 324 -5.68 -2.83 15.62
N ARG A 325 -5.40 -3.09 16.90
CA ARG A 325 -6.46 -3.33 17.90
C ARG A 325 -7.38 -2.11 18.12
N LYS A 326 -6.90 -0.89 17.89
CA LYS A 326 -7.76 0.30 17.90
C LYS A 326 -8.84 0.19 16.83
N LEU A 327 -8.46 -0.15 15.60
CA LEU A 327 -9.39 -0.33 14.49
C LEU A 327 -10.39 -1.47 14.76
N GLN A 328 -9.92 -2.57 15.34
CA GLN A 328 -10.80 -3.67 15.77
C GLN A 328 -11.82 -3.20 16.82
N ALA A 329 -11.35 -2.54 17.88
CA ALA A 329 -12.18 -2.14 19.00
C ALA A 329 -13.20 -1.06 18.62
N GLU A 330 -12.81 -0.08 17.81
CA GLU A 330 -13.68 1.05 17.46
C GLU A 330 -14.64 0.74 16.30
N LEU A 331 -14.18 0.00 15.30
CA LEU A 331 -14.91 -0.20 14.05
C LEU A 331 -15.20 -1.67 13.71
N GLY A 332 -14.72 -2.62 14.52
CA GLY A 332 -14.97 -4.05 14.32
C GLY A 332 -14.28 -4.64 13.08
N TRP A 333 -13.23 -3.99 12.55
CA TRP A 333 -12.49 -4.52 11.41
C TRP A 333 -11.45 -5.55 11.85
N GLU A 334 -11.36 -6.63 11.08
CA GLU A 334 -10.30 -7.62 11.20
C GLU A 334 -9.85 -8.07 9.79
N PRO A 335 -8.58 -8.52 9.64
CA PRO A 335 -8.15 -9.17 8.42
C PRO A 335 -8.95 -10.46 8.21
N SER A 336 -9.36 -10.73 6.96
CA SER A 336 -10.13 -11.93 6.63
C SER A 336 -9.26 -13.11 6.21
N LEU A 337 -8.00 -12.85 5.83
CA LEU A 337 -7.04 -13.84 5.39
C LEU A 337 -5.72 -13.71 6.15
N GLN A 338 -5.13 -14.84 6.45
CA GLN A 338 -3.72 -14.92 6.84
C GLN A 338 -2.84 -15.21 5.63
N PHE A 339 -1.51 -15.12 5.82
CA PHE A 339 -0.57 -15.09 4.71
C PHE A 339 -0.64 -16.34 3.82
N GLU A 340 -0.70 -17.53 4.41
CA GLU A 340 -0.67 -18.79 3.66
C GLU A 340 -1.85 -18.91 2.70
N GLU A 341 -3.04 -18.57 3.16
CA GLU A 341 -4.25 -18.60 2.33
C GLU A 341 -4.26 -17.46 1.30
N GLY A 342 -3.84 -16.28 1.73
CA GLY A 342 -3.75 -15.11 0.85
C GLY A 342 -2.68 -15.26 -0.23
N ILE A 343 -1.53 -15.89 0.09
CA ILE A 343 -0.46 -16.09 -0.89
C ILE A 343 -0.87 -17.09 -1.96
N GLU A 344 -1.61 -18.15 -1.63
CA GLU A 344 -2.12 -19.07 -2.64
C GLU A 344 -3.06 -18.36 -3.63
N LYS A 345 -3.99 -17.56 -3.15
CA LYS A 345 -4.86 -16.73 -4.01
C LYS A 345 -4.04 -15.78 -4.89
N THR A 346 -3.03 -15.16 -4.32
CA THR A 346 -2.14 -14.23 -5.03
C THR A 346 -1.36 -14.93 -6.14
N VAL A 347 -0.71 -16.06 -5.84
CA VAL A 347 0.05 -16.82 -6.83
C VAL A 347 -0.86 -17.30 -7.96
N ARG A 348 -2.03 -17.89 -7.66
CA ARG A 348 -3.02 -18.30 -8.67
C ARG A 348 -3.37 -17.13 -9.58
N TRP A 349 -3.67 -15.97 -9.01
CA TRP A 349 -4.01 -14.79 -9.81
C TRP A 349 -2.90 -14.45 -10.82
N TYR A 350 -1.63 -14.38 -10.37
CA TYR A 350 -0.50 -14.07 -11.26
C TYR A 350 -0.27 -15.15 -12.32
N LEU A 351 -0.47 -16.42 -12.00
CA LEU A 351 -0.36 -17.52 -12.98
C LEU A 351 -1.49 -17.48 -14.00
N ASP A 352 -2.68 -17.07 -13.61
CA ASP A 352 -3.85 -16.95 -14.51
C ASP A 352 -3.83 -15.67 -15.36
N HIS A 353 -3.06 -14.65 -14.95
CA HIS A 353 -3.00 -13.34 -15.62
C HIS A 353 -1.61 -13.05 -16.19
N GLN A 354 -1.08 -14.02 -16.94
CA GLN A 354 0.27 -13.93 -17.50
C GLN A 354 0.42 -12.77 -18.48
N ASP A 355 -0.61 -12.52 -19.31
CA ASP A 355 -0.61 -11.39 -20.26
C ASP A 355 -0.47 -10.03 -19.55
N TRP A 356 -1.09 -9.89 -18.36
CA TRP A 356 -0.94 -8.70 -17.55
C TRP A 356 0.52 -8.56 -17.07
N MET A 357 1.11 -9.63 -16.53
CA MET A 357 2.49 -9.65 -16.05
C MET A 357 3.48 -9.37 -17.18
N ASP A 358 3.34 -10.05 -18.32
CA ASP A 358 4.23 -9.92 -19.47
C ASP A 358 4.19 -8.50 -20.05
N ASN A 359 3.02 -7.86 -20.08
CA ASN A 359 2.87 -6.48 -20.54
C ASN A 359 3.63 -5.47 -19.68
N ILE A 360 3.61 -5.64 -18.35
CA ILE A 360 4.27 -4.70 -17.43
C ILE A 360 5.75 -5.01 -17.20
N THR A 361 6.20 -6.22 -17.48
CA THR A 361 7.62 -6.62 -17.32
C THR A 361 8.45 -6.44 -18.59
N SER A 362 7.86 -5.92 -19.66
CA SER A 362 8.57 -5.63 -20.91
C SER A 362 9.22 -4.23 -20.94
N GLY A 363 10.23 -4.05 -21.79
CA GLY A 363 10.78 -2.73 -22.10
C GLY A 363 11.50 -2.04 -20.95
N GLU A 364 10.97 -0.92 -20.45
CA GLU A 364 11.63 -0.11 -19.42
C GLU A 364 11.80 -0.84 -18.09
N TYR A 365 10.91 -1.79 -17.78
CA TYR A 365 11.02 -2.62 -16.58
C TYR A 365 12.26 -3.54 -16.65
N GLU A 366 12.52 -4.19 -17.78
CA GLU A 366 13.69 -5.06 -17.94
C GLU A 366 14.99 -4.29 -17.68
N LYS A 367 15.07 -3.08 -18.24
CA LYS A 367 16.22 -2.19 -18.01
C LYS A 367 16.33 -1.79 -16.53
N TYR A 368 15.22 -1.43 -15.89
CA TYR A 368 15.21 -1.12 -14.46
C TYR A 368 15.68 -2.31 -13.61
N TYR A 369 15.20 -3.52 -13.93
CA TYR A 369 15.58 -4.74 -13.21
C TYR A 369 17.08 -5.03 -13.34
N GLU A 370 17.62 -4.93 -14.55
CA GLU A 370 19.08 -5.09 -14.77
C GLU A 370 19.89 -4.07 -13.98
N ASP A 371 19.50 -2.79 -14.00
CA ASP A 371 20.20 -1.70 -13.29
C ASP A 371 20.15 -1.87 -11.76
N MET A 372 19.07 -2.50 -11.24
CA MET A 372 18.92 -2.73 -9.80
C MET A 372 19.80 -3.87 -9.28
N TYR A 373 19.92 -4.93 -10.03
CA TYR A 373 20.58 -6.17 -9.58
C TYR A 373 21.94 -6.43 -10.22
N LYS A 374 22.35 -5.63 -11.21
CA LYS A 374 23.67 -5.76 -11.86
C LYS A 374 24.78 -5.32 -10.92
N GLY A 375 25.58 -6.29 -10.47
CA GLY A 375 26.74 -6.04 -9.60
C GLY A 375 26.45 -6.04 -8.09
N ARG A 376 25.28 -6.54 -7.67
CA ARG A 376 24.95 -6.79 -6.25
C ARG A 376 25.22 -8.22 -5.83
#